data_2149e1fa92364475f932aff9483b177a
#
_entry.id   2149e1fa92364475f932aff9483b177a
#
_cell.length_a   1.000
_cell.length_b   1.000
_cell.length_c   1.000
_cell.angle_alpha   90.00
_cell.angle_beta   90.00
_cell.angle_gamma   90.00
#
_symmetry.space_group_name_H-M   'P 1'
#
loop_
_entity.id
_entity.type
_entity.pdbx_description
1 polymer ?
#
loop_
_entity_poly.entity_id
_entity_poly.type
_entity_poly.pdbx_seq_one_letter_code
_entity_poly.pdbx_strand_id
1 'polypeptide(L)'
;MLLLAVVGLPASGLIFRDSLSPTANTRTAPTGAYAGSGWQHQLRYLTSHATIISPKHFITANHLGASQEQVTQQAFFNGVELKTFAIKGTPVRIGDSDLRVFEIWETFEDYALLYTKSDEVGKEMVVHGRGIDRDEEVAGRGWKWGSYSTQKSRWGRNEVGGSVDVEGNELLHFDFSDLLGEDEAIVSPRDSGGGWFIKDGPIWKLAAVTFSVDASYSSSAIPSNQNRFNGVFYDAGGLSIGNDDSGWNLIPTFGQSEDPSDIRFYRQTNGYGSRVSDRAEEIQALIDPAIEWKDLSPAEKFDNWLEGAGISLSGFSDDPDHDGFSNLEEYLAGSDPSDASAGVGPMTIDYLPDGSHSFVLVESLDLEGRHLSSVLESSIDLDNWAPAGDLTEISSVRDNPAGLQTRSLTRTPEENGPLFYRLRITMGSSN
;
A
#
# COMPACT_ATOMS: atom_id res chain seq x y z
N MET A 1 4.52 39.56 30.59
CA MET A 1 3.37 38.82 29.99
C MET A 1 3.92 38.01 28.84
N LEU A 2 4.26 36.77 29.12
CA LEU A 2 4.93 35.88 28.17
C LEU A 2 3.81 35.22 27.32
N LEU A 3 3.74 35.59 26.04
CA LEU A 3 2.86 34.96 25.07
C LEU A 3 3.45 33.58 24.73
N LEU A 4 2.93 32.51 25.35
CA LEU A 4 3.22 31.15 24.87
C LEU A 4 2.48 31.00 23.54
N ALA A 5 3.22 31.06 22.44
CA ALA A 5 2.72 30.59 21.16
C ALA A 5 2.56 29.06 21.28
N VAL A 6 1.34 28.58 21.39
CA VAL A 6 1.02 27.17 21.20
C VAL A 6 1.31 26.88 19.72
N VAL A 7 2.49 26.39 19.44
CA VAL A 7 2.81 25.79 18.15
C VAL A 7 1.95 24.54 18.06
N GLY A 8 0.88 24.61 17.27
CA GLY A 8 0.06 23.44 16.96
C GLY A 8 0.96 22.35 16.41
N LEU A 9 1.07 21.25 17.14
CA LEU A 9 1.84 20.09 16.70
C LEU A 9 1.15 19.47 15.46
N PRO A 10 1.91 19.00 14.50
CA PRO A 10 1.37 18.48 13.25
C PRO A 10 0.53 17.23 13.48
N ALA A 11 -0.66 17.29 12.99
CA ALA A 11 -1.71 16.28 13.02
C ALA A 11 -1.41 15.01 12.20
N SER A 12 -1.94 13.87 12.60
CA SER A 12 -1.70 12.57 11.96
C SER A 12 -2.91 11.66 12.12
N GLY A 13 -3.19 10.79 11.14
CA GLY A 13 -4.35 9.90 11.05
C GLY A 13 -4.70 9.14 12.34
N LEU A 14 -5.88 8.59 12.41
CA LEU A 14 -6.57 8.03 13.57
C LEU A 14 -6.72 9.01 14.75
N ILE A 15 -7.87 9.01 15.37
CA ILE A 15 -8.15 9.85 16.55
C ILE A 15 -8.09 8.99 17.80
N PHE A 16 -7.28 9.41 18.75
CA PHE A 16 -7.22 8.83 20.09
C PHE A 16 -7.99 9.71 21.06
N ARG A 17 -8.69 9.09 22.02
CA ARG A 17 -9.37 9.81 23.07
C ARG A 17 -8.38 10.30 24.11
N ASP A 18 -7.67 9.39 24.76
CA ASP A 18 -6.90 9.62 25.97
C ASP A 18 -5.39 9.74 25.74
N SER A 19 -4.99 9.85 24.48
CA SER A 19 -3.58 10.05 24.18
C SER A 19 -3.06 11.33 24.80
N LEU A 20 -2.20 11.21 25.76
CA LEU A 20 -1.43 12.30 26.36
C LEU A 20 -0.49 12.97 25.33
N SER A 21 -0.27 12.32 24.20
CA SER A 21 0.57 12.83 23.12
C SER A 21 -0.21 12.84 21.80
N PRO A 22 -0.34 14.01 21.15
CA PRO A 22 -0.94 14.09 19.80
C PRO A 22 -0.12 13.35 18.75
N THR A 23 1.06 12.83 19.10
CA THR A 23 1.93 12.05 18.22
C THR A 23 2.02 10.58 18.60
N ALA A 24 1.17 10.10 19.53
CA ALA A 24 1.14 8.69 19.93
C ALA A 24 0.98 7.80 18.70
N ASN A 25 1.70 6.67 18.69
CA ASN A 25 1.66 5.65 17.64
C ASN A 25 1.90 6.18 16.21
N THR A 26 2.54 7.35 16.09
CA THR A 26 2.80 7.99 14.80
C THR A 26 4.17 7.59 14.27
N ARG A 27 4.22 7.02 13.05
CA ARG A 27 5.44 6.57 12.37
C ARG A 27 6.26 5.56 13.17
N THR A 28 5.63 4.84 14.07
CA THR A 28 6.24 3.79 14.89
C THR A 28 5.41 2.52 14.78
N ALA A 29 6.08 1.38 14.57
CA ALA A 29 5.40 0.09 14.52
C ALA A 29 4.80 -0.27 15.88
N PRO A 30 3.69 -1.02 15.91
CA PRO A 30 3.18 -1.66 17.12
C PRO A 30 4.23 -2.57 17.75
N THR A 31 4.30 -2.58 19.08
CA THR A 31 5.24 -3.39 19.84
C THR A 31 4.50 -4.29 20.86
N GLY A 32 5.23 -5.17 21.54
CA GLY A 32 4.66 -6.04 22.57
C GLY A 32 3.59 -6.97 22.02
N ALA A 33 2.39 -6.94 22.60
CA ALA A 33 1.27 -7.78 22.19
C ALA A 33 0.77 -7.50 20.77
N TYR A 34 1.00 -6.31 20.27
CA TYR A 34 0.57 -5.83 18.96
C TYR A 34 1.66 -5.87 17.88
N ALA A 35 2.85 -6.38 18.21
CA ALA A 35 3.91 -6.56 17.24
C ALA A 35 3.44 -7.42 16.06
N GLY A 36 3.79 -7.02 14.83
CA GLY A 36 3.40 -7.75 13.62
C GLY A 36 1.94 -7.58 13.19
N SER A 37 1.19 -6.64 13.77
CA SER A 37 -0.23 -6.41 13.44
C SER A 37 -0.43 -5.64 12.12
N GLY A 38 0.38 -5.89 11.11
CA GLY A 38 0.16 -5.43 9.74
C GLY A 38 0.79 -4.07 9.40
N TRP A 39 1.53 -3.44 10.32
CA TRP A 39 2.20 -2.16 10.05
C TRP A 39 3.15 -2.21 8.86
N GLN A 40 3.94 -3.28 8.75
CA GLN A 40 4.89 -3.52 7.67
C GLN A 40 4.22 -3.74 6.31
N HIS A 41 2.95 -4.11 6.29
CA HIS A 41 2.17 -4.35 5.08
C HIS A 41 1.41 -3.11 4.59
N GLN A 42 1.50 -1.97 5.30
CA GLN A 42 0.80 -0.76 4.90
C GLN A 42 1.54 0.00 3.79
N LEU A 43 0.79 0.39 2.78
CA LEU A 43 1.24 1.20 1.65
C LEU A 43 0.57 2.58 1.69
N ARG A 44 1.19 3.53 1.03
CA ARG A 44 0.56 4.79 0.67
C ARG A 44 0.00 4.68 -0.75
N TYR A 45 -1.31 4.79 -0.87
CA TYR A 45 -2.01 4.91 -2.13
C TYR A 45 -2.74 6.26 -2.17
N LEU A 46 -2.42 7.12 -3.15
CA LEU A 46 -2.87 8.53 -3.16
C LEU A 46 -2.50 9.24 -1.85
N THR A 47 -3.50 9.83 -1.21
CA THR A 47 -3.40 10.45 0.13
C THR A 47 -3.85 9.51 1.25
N SER A 48 -4.21 8.28 0.92
CA SER A 48 -4.81 7.27 1.79
C SER A 48 -3.89 6.05 1.94
N HIS A 49 -4.43 4.93 2.39
CA HIS A 49 -3.71 3.68 2.61
C HIS A 49 -4.07 2.59 1.60
N ALA A 50 -3.21 1.57 1.56
CA ALA A 50 -3.48 0.25 1.01
C ALA A 50 -2.72 -0.78 1.84
N THR A 51 -3.06 -2.07 1.69
CA THR A 51 -2.43 -3.18 2.42
C THR A 51 -1.93 -4.23 1.45
N ILE A 52 -0.67 -4.65 1.60
CA ILE A 52 -0.05 -5.73 0.82
C ILE A 52 -0.71 -7.06 1.24
N ILE A 53 -1.21 -7.85 0.27
CA ILE A 53 -1.93 -9.10 0.52
C ILE A 53 -1.36 -10.32 -0.21
N SER A 54 -0.38 -10.13 -1.08
CA SER A 54 0.40 -11.20 -1.72
C SER A 54 1.71 -10.63 -2.26
N PRO A 55 2.63 -11.46 -2.77
CA PRO A 55 3.86 -10.97 -3.40
C PRO A 55 3.64 -9.98 -4.55
N LYS A 56 2.49 -10.03 -5.21
CA LYS A 56 2.18 -9.19 -6.38
C LYS A 56 0.97 -8.29 -6.20
N HIS A 57 0.27 -8.38 -5.06
CA HIS A 57 -1.00 -7.67 -4.93
C HIS A 57 -1.11 -6.85 -3.64
N PHE A 58 -1.81 -5.72 -3.77
CA PHE A 58 -2.29 -4.97 -2.63
C PHE A 58 -3.79 -4.67 -2.75
N ILE A 59 -4.44 -4.44 -1.62
CA ILE A 59 -5.86 -4.11 -1.52
C ILE A 59 -6.05 -2.72 -0.93
N THR A 60 -7.07 -2.00 -1.40
CA THR A 60 -7.48 -0.71 -0.85
C THR A 60 -8.99 -0.51 -1.03
N ALA A 61 -9.51 0.63 -0.56
CA ALA A 61 -10.90 1.02 -0.74
C ALA A 61 -11.21 1.36 -2.22
N ASN A 62 -12.29 0.79 -2.77
CA ASN A 62 -12.67 0.98 -4.17
C ASN A 62 -13.00 2.44 -4.50
N HIS A 63 -13.62 3.19 -3.56
CA HIS A 63 -13.97 4.60 -3.77
C HIS A 63 -12.76 5.53 -3.95
N LEU A 64 -11.54 5.09 -3.66
CA LEU A 64 -10.32 5.83 -3.95
C LEU A 64 -9.99 5.89 -5.44
N GLY A 65 -10.64 5.05 -6.26
CA GLY A 65 -10.42 5.01 -7.70
C GLY A 65 -9.14 4.28 -8.12
N ALA A 66 -8.77 4.42 -9.38
CA ALA A 66 -7.67 3.69 -10.02
C ALA A 66 -6.80 4.61 -10.91
N SER A 67 -6.57 5.83 -10.48
CA SER A 67 -5.90 6.86 -11.29
C SER A 67 -4.37 6.91 -11.11
N GLN A 68 -3.78 6.02 -10.32
CA GLN A 68 -2.34 6.00 -10.04
C GLN A 68 -1.65 4.87 -10.80
N GLU A 69 -0.44 5.13 -11.24
CA GLU A 69 0.44 4.15 -11.90
C GLU A 69 1.43 3.52 -10.91
N GLN A 70 1.44 3.98 -9.67
CA GLN A 70 2.37 3.50 -8.66
C GLN A 70 1.81 3.59 -7.24
N VAL A 71 2.33 2.71 -6.37
CA VAL A 71 2.09 2.72 -4.94
C VAL A 71 3.43 2.82 -4.20
N THR A 72 3.44 3.44 -3.04
CA THR A 72 4.67 3.64 -2.25
C THR A 72 4.58 2.88 -0.95
N GLN A 73 5.55 2.01 -0.68
CA GLN A 73 5.73 1.43 0.64
C GLN A 73 6.23 2.53 1.57
N GLN A 74 5.54 2.72 2.67
CA GLN A 74 5.97 3.71 3.63
C GLN A 74 7.17 3.16 4.39
N ALA A 75 8.35 3.69 4.11
CA ALA A 75 9.52 3.44 4.92
C ALA A 75 9.34 4.15 6.28
N PHE A 76 8.65 3.49 7.23
CA PHE A 76 8.56 3.97 8.60
C PHE A 76 9.75 3.53 9.45
N PHE A 77 10.67 2.81 8.84
CA PHE A 77 11.68 2.07 9.54
C PHE A 77 13.04 2.72 9.35
N ASN A 78 13.49 3.42 10.39
CA ASN A 78 14.90 3.76 10.63
C ASN A 78 15.65 4.47 9.47
N GLY A 79 14.98 5.36 8.74
CA GLY A 79 15.65 6.14 7.69
C GLY A 79 15.90 5.36 6.39
N VAL A 80 15.21 4.26 6.18
CA VAL A 80 15.25 3.50 4.92
C VAL A 80 14.50 4.25 3.82
N GLU A 81 15.02 4.18 2.62
CA GLU A 81 14.49 4.79 1.41
C GLU A 81 13.06 4.32 1.10
N LEU A 82 12.22 5.25 0.60
CA LEU A 82 10.85 4.94 0.19
C LEU A 82 10.89 4.03 -1.06
N LYS A 83 10.44 2.79 -0.92
CA LYS A 83 10.31 1.88 -2.07
C LYS A 83 8.98 2.15 -2.78
N THR A 84 9.04 2.34 -4.10
CA THR A 84 7.88 2.59 -4.95
C THR A 84 7.71 1.44 -5.91
N PHE A 85 6.46 0.99 -6.09
CA PHE A 85 6.09 -0.14 -6.93
C PHE A 85 5.18 0.33 -8.06
N ALA A 86 5.42 -0.16 -9.27
CA ALA A 86 4.62 0.15 -10.44
C ALA A 86 3.37 -0.73 -10.50
N ILE A 87 2.22 -0.12 -10.69
CA ILE A 87 0.95 -0.83 -10.85
C ILE A 87 0.90 -1.47 -12.24
N LYS A 88 0.50 -2.74 -12.29
CA LYS A 88 0.36 -3.54 -13.50
C LYS A 88 -1.10 -3.69 -13.87
N GLY A 89 -1.43 -3.43 -15.12
CA GLY A 89 -2.74 -3.70 -15.69
C GLY A 89 -3.90 -2.93 -15.04
N THR A 90 -5.09 -3.48 -15.15
CA THR A 90 -6.33 -2.88 -14.64
C THR A 90 -6.70 -3.51 -13.30
N PRO A 91 -6.87 -2.72 -12.23
CA PRO A 91 -7.23 -3.25 -10.93
C PRO A 91 -8.66 -3.81 -10.93
N VAL A 92 -8.89 -4.80 -10.08
CA VAL A 92 -10.15 -5.53 -9.98
C VAL A 92 -10.95 -5.06 -8.76
N ARG A 93 -12.18 -4.61 -8.98
CA ARG A 93 -13.15 -4.42 -7.88
C ARG A 93 -13.66 -5.78 -7.44
N ILE A 94 -13.78 -6.00 -6.14
CA ILE A 94 -14.24 -7.26 -5.56
C ILE A 94 -15.76 -7.21 -5.39
N GLY A 95 -16.48 -7.89 -6.26
CA GLY A 95 -17.94 -7.93 -6.26
C GLY A 95 -18.57 -6.55 -6.16
N ASP A 96 -19.61 -6.42 -5.31
CA ASP A 96 -20.28 -5.15 -5.01
C ASP A 96 -19.66 -4.41 -3.82
N SER A 97 -18.61 -4.97 -3.20
CA SER A 97 -17.94 -4.37 -2.06
C SER A 97 -17.15 -3.10 -2.41
N ASP A 98 -16.74 -2.34 -1.40
CA ASP A 98 -15.80 -1.23 -1.54
C ASP A 98 -14.33 -1.71 -1.44
N LEU A 99 -14.05 -2.91 -1.94
CA LEU A 99 -12.70 -3.47 -2.02
C LEU A 99 -12.19 -3.45 -3.45
N ARG A 100 -10.92 -3.09 -3.62
CA ARG A 100 -10.23 -3.14 -4.92
C ARG A 100 -8.83 -3.70 -4.75
N VAL A 101 -8.50 -4.68 -5.59
CA VAL A 101 -7.19 -5.34 -5.63
C VAL A 101 -6.42 -4.84 -6.85
N PHE A 102 -5.16 -4.51 -6.62
CA PHE A 102 -4.20 -4.07 -7.62
C PHE A 102 -3.07 -5.07 -7.74
N GLU A 103 -2.58 -5.31 -8.95
CA GLU A 103 -1.34 -6.03 -9.21
C GLU A 103 -0.18 -5.05 -9.41
N ILE A 104 1.05 -5.45 -9.06
CA ILE A 104 2.27 -4.69 -9.31
C ILE A 104 3.25 -5.49 -10.18
N TRP A 105 4.17 -4.79 -10.84
CA TRP A 105 5.23 -5.43 -11.61
C TRP A 105 6.30 -6.07 -10.73
N GLU A 106 6.79 -5.33 -9.74
CA GLU A 106 7.80 -5.80 -8.80
C GLU A 106 7.22 -6.86 -7.85
N THR A 107 8.01 -7.28 -6.88
CA THR A 107 7.59 -8.26 -5.86
C THR A 107 7.70 -7.65 -4.47
N PHE A 108 6.64 -7.78 -3.67
CA PHE A 108 6.68 -7.51 -2.23
C PHE A 108 7.39 -8.65 -1.50
N GLU A 109 8.26 -8.31 -0.56
CA GLU A 109 9.00 -9.28 0.26
C GLU A 109 8.08 -10.00 1.27
N ASP A 110 7.12 -9.27 1.82
CA ASP A 110 6.21 -9.75 2.87
C ASP A 110 4.78 -9.22 2.63
N TYR A 111 3.77 -9.95 3.12
CA TYR A 111 2.36 -9.65 2.90
C TYR A 111 1.47 -10.14 4.03
N ALA A 112 0.31 -9.51 4.17
CA ALA A 112 -0.72 -9.88 5.14
C ALA A 112 -1.52 -11.09 4.67
N LEU A 113 -1.71 -12.05 5.55
CA LEU A 113 -2.69 -13.10 5.33
C LEU A 113 -4.12 -12.56 5.56
N LEU A 114 -5.09 -13.10 4.82
CA LEU A 114 -6.49 -12.74 4.97
C LEU A 114 -7.12 -13.43 6.20
N TYR A 115 -7.96 -12.70 6.93
CA TYR A 115 -8.84 -13.27 7.94
C TYR A 115 -10.09 -13.80 7.24
N THR A 116 -10.26 -15.11 7.21
CA THR A 116 -11.29 -15.80 6.43
C THR A 116 -12.45 -16.34 7.28
N LYS A 117 -12.42 -16.12 8.62
CA LYS A 117 -13.44 -16.55 9.54
C LYS A 117 -14.50 -15.47 9.70
N SER A 118 -15.78 -15.84 9.74
CA SER A 118 -16.90 -14.92 9.94
C SER A 118 -17.26 -14.73 11.41
N ASP A 119 -16.26 -14.66 12.28
CA ASP A 119 -16.40 -14.57 13.74
C ASP A 119 -15.65 -13.35 14.33
N GLU A 120 -15.58 -12.25 13.59
CA GLU A 120 -14.82 -11.05 13.94
C GLU A 120 -15.45 -10.27 15.10
N VAL A 121 -16.78 -10.31 15.23
CA VAL A 121 -17.52 -9.53 16.25
C VAL A 121 -17.07 -9.91 17.66
N GLY A 122 -16.78 -8.88 18.48
CA GLY A 122 -16.24 -9.02 19.82
C GLY A 122 -14.73 -9.30 19.87
N LYS A 123 -14.03 -9.27 18.75
CA LYS A 123 -12.56 -9.44 18.73
C LYS A 123 -11.85 -8.11 18.76
N GLU A 124 -10.77 -8.07 19.54
CA GLU A 124 -9.82 -6.97 19.52
C GLU A 124 -9.11 -6.93 18.16
N MET A 125 -8.94 -5.72 17.66
CA MET A 125 -8.26 -5.47 16.40
C MET A 125 -7.27 -4.31 16.50
N VAL A 126 -6.27 -4.31 15.60
CA VAL A 126 -5.41 -3.16 15.34
C VAL A 126 -5.82 -2.53 14.02
N VAL A 127 -6.04 -1.23 14.04
CA VAL A 127 -6.43 -0.44 12.87
C VAL A 127 -5.29 0.48 12.45
N HIS A 128 -5.15 0.68 11.15
CA HIS A 128 -4.13 1.55 10.57
C HIS A 128 -4.77 2.71 9.82
N GLY A 129 -4.24 3.90 9.99
CA GLY A 129 -4.76 5.09 9.37
C GLY A 129 -3.71 6.15 9.06
N ARG A 130 -4.04 7.06 8.14
CA ARG A 130 -3.21 8.18 7.67
C ARG A 130 -4.05 9.44 7.44
N GLY A 131 -5.26 9.48 7.97
CA GLY A 131 -6.24 10.54 7.73
C GLY A 131 -5.91 11.85 8.44
N ILE A 132 -6.96 12.56 8.82
CA ILE A 132 -6.87 13.83 9.53
C ILE A 132 -6.93 13.62 11.04
N ASP A 133 -6.43 14.60 11.77
CA ASP A 133 -6.44 14.60 13.24
C ASP A 133 -7.64 15.37 13.79
N ARG A 134 -7.76 15.35 15.11
CA ARG A 134 -8.70 16.18 15.87
C ARG A 134 -8.25 17.63 15.92
N ASP A 135 -9.20 18.56 15.99
CA ASP A 135 -8.99 19.98 16.16
C ASP A 135 -9.66 20.45 17.47
N GLU A 136 -10.58 21.39 17.38
CA GLU A 136 -11.28 21.98 18.51
C GLU A 136 -12.13 20.95 19.26
N GLU A 137 -11.95 20.90 20.58
CA GLU A 137 -12.78 20.07 21.45
C GLU A 137 -14.23 20.63 21.54
N VAL A 138 -15.20 19.74 21.45
CA VAL A 138 -16.62 20.07 21.54
C VAL A 138 -17.18 19.62 22.87
N ALA A 139 -17.32 20.59 23.80
CA ALA A 139 -18.00 20.42 25.11
C ALA A 139 -17.52 19.21 25.95
N GLY A 140 -16.24 18.83 25.86
CA GLY A 140 -15.68 17.71 26.60
C GLY A 140 -16.21 16.33 26.17
N ARG A 141 -16.71 16.20 24.92
CA ARG A 141 -17.38 14.98 24.43
C ARG A 141 -16.84 14.46 23.11
N GLY A 142 -15.93 15.19 22.48
CA GLY A 142 -15.36 14.87 21.19
C GLY A 142 -14.65 16.07 20.57
N TRP A 143 -14.33 15.97 19.29
CA TRP A 143 -13.55 16.98 18.57
C TRP A 143 -14.11 17.21 17.17
N LYS A 144 -13.95 18.41 16.68
CA LYS A 144 -14.07 18.68 15.24
C LYS A 144 -12.90 18.06 14.49
N TRP A 145 -13.09 17.75 13.22
CA TRP A 145 -12.01 17.31 12.34
C TRP A 145 -11.01 18.45 12.11
N GLY A 146 -9.74 18.11 12.16
CA GLY A 146 -8.64 19.02 11.89
C GLY A 146 -8.33 19.20 10.41
N SER A 147 -7.13 19.71 10.12
CA SER A 147 -6.69 20.00 8.76
C SER A 147 -6.00 18.82 8.08
N TYR A 148 -5.97 18.86 6.74
CA TYR A 148 -5.34 17.83 5.90
C TYR A 148 -3.81 17.95 5.78
N SER A 149 -3.16 18.87 6.48
CA SER A 149 -1.80 19.33 6.14
C SER A 149 -0.66 18.40 6.52
N THR A 150 -0.87 17.39 7.35
CA THR A 150 0.22 16.57 7.90
C THR A 150 -0.10 15.09 8.03
N GLN A 151 -0.57 14.48 6.97
CA GLN A 151 -0.90 13.06 6.95
C GLN A 151 0.30 12.18 7.30
N LYS A 152 0.21 11.48 8.44
CA LYS A 152 1.20 10.53 8.94
C LYS A 152 0.50 9.25 9.31
N SER A 153 1.11 8.12 9.02
CA SER A 153 0.57 6.84 9.42
C SER A 153 0.63 6.66 10.92
N ARG A 154 -0.44 6.10 11.44
CA ARG A 154 -0.66 5.71 12.84
C ARG A 154 -1.29 4.33 12.90
N TRP A 155 -1.17 3.72 14.05
CA TRP A 155 -1.96 2.55 14.41
C TRP A 155 -2.68 2.81 15.73
N GLY A 156 -3.80 2.17 15.92
CA GLY A 156 -4.54 2.15 17.17
C GLY A 156 -5.26 0.83 17.31
N ARG A 157 -5.92 0.61 18.43
CA ARG A 157 -6.72 -0.60 18.65
C ARG A 157 -8.18 -0.26 18.88
N ASN A 158 -9.03 -1.23 18.61
CA ASN A 158 -10.43 -1.19 18.98
C ASN A 158 -10.99 -2.62 19.01
N GLU A 159 -12.27 -2.78 19.23
CA GLU A 159 -12.99 -4.05 19.21
C GLU A 159 -14.07 -3.99 18.13
N VAL A 160 -14.26 -5.07 17.37
CA VAL A 160 -15.33 -5.15 16.37
C VAL A 160 -16.69 -5.21 17.06
N GLY A 161 -17.46 -4.13 16.93
CA GLY A 161 -18.77 -4.00 17.59
C GLY A 161 -19.90 -4.77 16.89
N GLY A 162 -19.79 -4.98 15.57
CA GLY A 162 -20.80 -5.69 14.79
C GLY A 162 -20.54 -5.64 13.29
N SER A 163 -21.52 -6.10 12.50
CA SER A 163 -21.54 -5.98 11.06
C SER A 163 -22.86 -5.41 10.53
N VAL A 164 -22.81 -4.78 9.34
CA VAL A 164 -23.97 -4.23 8.65
C VAL A 164 -23.75 -4.32 7.14
N ASP A 165 -24.78 -4.76 6.41
CA ASP A 165 -24.77 -4.68 4.94
C ASP A 165 -25.24 -3.32 4.46
N VAL A 166 -24.48 -2.72 3.56
CA VAL A 166 -24.82 -1.47 2.86
C VAL A 166 -24.71 -1.70 1.36
N GLU A 167 -25.83 -1.94 0.71
CA GLU A 167 -25.92 -2.14 -0.74
C GLU A 167 -25.01 -3.28 -1.28
N GLY A 168 -24.91 -4.39 -0.54
CA GLY A 168 -24.09 -5.55 -0.88
C GLY A 168 -22.62 -5.44 -0.45
N ASN A 169 -22.25 -4.36 0.21
CA ASN A 169 -20.97 -4.21 0.91
C ASN A 169 -21.16 -4.56 2.38
N GLU A 170 -20.75 -5.75 2.77
CA GLU A 170 -20.77 -6.18 4.18
C GLU A 170 -19.67 -5.43 4.93
N LEU A 171 -20.03 -4.62 5.90
CA LEU A 171 -19.14 -3.80 6.70
C LEU A 171 -19.02 -4.33 8.10
N LEU A 172 -17.81 -4.38 8.63
CA LEU A 172 -17.57 -4.39 10.07
C LEU A 172 -17.62 -2.95 10.58
N HIS A 173 -18.11 -2.78 11.81
CA HIS A 173 -18.09 -1.47 12.47
C HIS A 173 -17.56 -1.56 13.90
N PHE A 174 -17.09 -0.45 14.41
CA PHE A 174 -16.66 -0.26 15.78
C PHE A 174 -16.95 1.16 16.25
N ASP A 175 -17.11 1.36 17.53
CA ASP A 175 -17.42 2.64 18.11
C ASP A 175 -16.19 3.34 18.73
N PHE A 176 -16.31 4.64 18.95
CA PHE A 176 -15.32 5.45 19.66
C PHE A 176 -15.70 5.52 21.15
N SER A 177 -15.44 4.42 21.85
CA SER A 177 -15.67 4.33 23.31
C SER A 177 -14.49 4.84 24.15
N ASP A 178 -14.42 4.52 25.41
CA ASP A 178 -13.23 4.71 26.26
C ASP A 178 -12.94 3.46 27.10
N LEU A 179 -13.29 2.32 26.55
CA LEU A 179 -13.24 1.05 27.29
C LEU A 179 -11.88 0.37 27.18
N LEU A 180 -11.08 0.70 26.16
CA LEU A 180 -9.84 0.00 25.84
C LEU A 180 -8.57 0.75 26.29
N GLY A 181 -8.66 2.03 26.69
CA GLY A 181 -7.55 2.81 27.23
C GLY A 181 -6.70 3.53 26.19
N GLU A 182 -5.41 3.74 26.46
CA GLU A 182 -4.55 4.72 25.77
C GLU A 182 -4.43 4.55 24.24
N ASP A 183 -4.44 3.32 23.74
CA ASP A 183 -4.30 3.01 22.30
C ASP A 183 -5.65 2.89 21.58
N GLU A 184 -6.77 3.11 22.27
CA GLU A 184 -8.07 3.11 21.64
C GLU A 184 -8.19 4.26 20.65
N ALA A 185 -8.57 3.93 19.42
CA ALA A 185 -8.64 4.90 18.35
C ALA A 185 -9.86 4.67 17.45
N ILE A 186 -10.30 5.74 16.83
CA ILE A 186 -11.30 5.73 15.74
C ILE A 186 -10.64 6.17 14.43
N VAL A 187 -11.13 5.63 13.32
CA VAL A 187 -10.74 6.07 11.97
C VAL A 187 -11.23 7.48 11.70
N SER A 188 -10.54 8.19 10.83
CA SER A 188 -10.83 9.56 10.45
C SER A 188 -10.98 9.68 8.91
N PRO A 189 -11.54 10.77 8.39
CA PRO A 189 -11.54 11.01 6.95
C PRO A 189 -10.13 10.88 6.35
N ARG A 190 -10.00 10.14 5.24
CA ARG A 190 -8.77 9.73 4.55
C ARG A 190 -7.97 8.59 5.20
N ASP A 191 -8.50 7.92 6.21
CA ASP A 191 -8.00 6.61 6.63
C ASP A 191 -8.45 5.50 5.68
N SER A 192 -9.25 5.81 4.66
CA SER A 192 -9.70 4.87 3.62
C SER A 192 -8.55 3.99 3.12
N GLY A 193 -8.81 2.70 2.97
CA GLY A 193 -7.80 1.73 2.53
C GLY A 193 -6.89 1.21 3.64
N GLY A 194 -6.94 1.76 4.85
CA GLY A 194 -6.18 1.27 6.02
C GLY A 194 -6.67 -0.10 6.48
N GLY A 195 -5.74 -1.02 6.73
CA GLY A 195 -6.06 -2.39 7.13
C GLY A 195 -6.47 -2.47 8.61
N TRP A 196 -7.45 -3.34 8.90
CA TRP A 196 -7.85 -3.76 10.26
C TRP A 196 -7.39 -5.19 10.45
N PHE A 197 -6.62 -5.43 11.50
CA PHE A 197 -6.00 -6.72 11.74
C PHE A 197 -6.54 -7.36 13.01
N ILE A 198 -6.98 -8.62 12.90
CA ILE A 198 -7.42 -9.47 14.01
C ILE A 198 -6.41 -10.59 14.19
N LYS A 199 -6.13 -10.94 15.44
CA LYS A 199 -5.20 -12.02 15.78
C LYS A 199 -5.89 -13.39 15.67
N ASP A 200 -5.33 -14.27 14.83
CA ASP A 200 -5.77 -15.65 14.68
C ASP A 200 -4.64 -16.61 15.10
N GLY A 201 -4.74 -17.15 16.29
CA GLY A 201 -3.62 -17.83 16.94
C GLY A 201 -2.44 -16.87 17.17
N PRO A 202 -1.23 -17.17 16.67
CA PRO A 202 -0.07 -16.27 16.82
C PRO A 202 0.01 -15.17 15.73
N ILE A 203 -0.83 -15.23 14.69
CA ILE A 203 -0.68 -14.42 13.46
C ILE A 203 -1.77 -13.34 13.41
N TRP A 204 -1.36 -12.12 13.06
CA TRP A 204 -2.27 -11.04 12.72
C TRP A 204 -2.70 -11.15 11.26
N LYS A 205 -3.99 -11.10 10.98
CA LYS A 205 -4.59 -11.27 9.66
C LYS A 205 -5.49 -10.09 9.32
N LEU A 206 -5.53 -9.72 8.05
CA LEU A 206 -6.37 -8.63 7.54
C LEU A 206 -7.85 -9.04 7.57
N ALA A 207 -8.65 -8.37 8.40
CA ALA A 207 -10.07 -8.64 8.59
C ALA A 207 -10.99 -7.64 7.88
N ALA A 208 -10.54 -6.37 7.75
CA ALA A 208 -11.28 -5.36 7.01
C ALA A 208 -10.36 -4.27 6.45
N VAL A 209 -10.91 -3.48 5.53
CA VAL A 209 -10.27 -2.31 4.94
C VAL A 209 -11.16 -1.09 5.20
N THR A 210 -10.62 -0.04 5.79
CA THR A 210 -11.37 1.18 6.15
C THR A 210 -12.17 1.72 4.97
N PHE A 211 -13.48 1.80 5.15
CA PHE A 211 -14.45 2.35 4.20
C PHE A 211 -14.83 3.79 4.55
N SER A 212 -15.39 4.02 5.73
CA SER A 212 -15.94 5.32 6.12
C SER A 212 -15.97 5.50 7.64
N VAL A 213 -16.39 6.68 8.06
CA VAL A 213 -16.63 7.08 9.44
C VAL A 213 -17.83 8.01 9.51
N ASP A 214 -18.59 7.93 10.58
CA ASP A 214 -19.62 8.96 10.86
C ASP A 214 -18.94 10.31 11.05
N ALA A 215 -19.42 11.32 10.34
CA ALA A 215 -18.68 12.59 10.27
C ALA A 215 -19.53 13.84 10.43
N SER A 216 -20.81 13.81 10.07
CA SER A 216 -21.63 15.01 9.92
C SER A 216 -22.61 15.16 11.07
N TYR A 217 -22.46 16.24 11.83
CA TYR A 217 -23.26 16.56 13.01
C TYR A 217 -23.85 17.96 12.94
N SER A 218 -24.90 18.20 13.73
CA SER A 218 -25.48 19.50 13.94
C SER A 218 -25.80 19.74 15.41
N SER A 219 -25.53 20.93 15.90
CA SER A 219 -25.92 21.37 17.25
C SER A 219 -27.39 21.77 17.37
N SER A 220 -28.16 21.63 16.30
CA SER A 220 -29.61 21.99 16.25
C SER A 220 -30.41 20.85 15.65
N ALA A 221 -31.62 20.65 16.19
CA ALA A 221 -32.60 19.73 15.62
C ALA A 221 -33.12 20.21 14.22
N ILE A 222 -32.92 21.49 13.89
CA ILE A 222 -33.17 22.05 12.56
C ILE A 222 -31.82 22.49 12.00
N PRO A 223 -31.10 21.62 11.29
CA PRO A 223 -29.77 21.90 10.81
C PRO A 223 -29.73 23.02 9.78
N SER A 224 -28.76 23.92 9.92
CA SER A 224 -28.44 24.97 8.97
C SER A 224 -26.93 25.02 8.77
N ASN A 225 -26.44 25.67 7.73
CA ASN A 225 -25.01 25.82 7.47
C ASN A 225 -24.22 26.46 8.61
N GLN A 226 -24.90 27.15 9.53
CA GLN A 226 -24.25 27.82 10.68
C GLN A 226 -24.04 26.89 11.88
N ASN A 227 -24.77 25.77 11.98
CA ASN A 227 -24.72 24.85 13.12
C ASN A 227 -24.33 23.43 12.75
N ARG A 228 -23.98 23.19 11.47
CA ARG A 228 -23.41 21.95 10.98
C ARG A 228 -21.91 21.98 11.12
N PHE A 229 -21.36 20.85 11.46
CA PHE A 229 -19.91 20.64 11.52
C PHE A 229 -19.58 19.15 11.37
N ASN A 230 -18.36 18.87 11.00
CA ASN A 230 -17.83 17.51 10.95
C ASN A 230 -16.97 17.27 12.18
N GLY A 231 -17.07 16.07 12.77
CA GLY A 231 -16.36 15.75 14.01
C GLY A 231 -16.38 14.27 14.36
N VAL A 232 -15.82 13.97 15.51
CA VAL A 232 -15.75 12.66 16.11
C VAL A 232 -16.12 12.75 17.59
N PHE A 233 -16.97 11.85 18.08
CA PHE A 233 -17.54 11.94 19.42
C PHE A 233 -17.51 10.58 20.10
N TYR A 234 -17.12 10.57 21.37
CA TYR A 234 -17.35 9.46 22.29
C TYR A 234 -18.69 9.63 23.04
N ASP A 235 -19.30 10.84 22.97
CA ASP A 235 -20.68 11.10 23.40
C ASP A 235 -21.30 12.24 22.57
N ALA A 236 -22.02 11.88 21.53
CA ALA A 236 -22.74 12.82 20.68
C ALA A 236 -24.19 13.09 21.14
N GLY A 237 -24.59 12.67 22.35
CA GLY A 237 -25.96 12.87 22.87
C GLY A 237 -26.42 14.32 22.82
N GLY A 238 -27.61 14.56 22.24
CA GLY A 238 -28.17 15.89 22.01
C GLY A 238 -27.69 16.59 20.75
N LEU A 239 -26.77 16.00 19.97
CA LEU A 239 -26.49 16.42 18.61
C LEU A 239 -27.43 15.72 17.63
N SER A 240 -27.60 16.28 16.45
CA SER A 240 -28.24 15.58 15.32
C SER A 240 -27.14 15.06 14.38
N ILE A 241 -27.29 13.81 13.91
CA ILE A 241 -26.44 13.17 12.92
C ILE A 241 -27.20 13.02 11.60
N GLY A 242 -26.54 13.18 10.46
CA GLY A 242 -27.15 13.00 9.15
C GLY A 242 -26.60 13.93 8.07
N ASN A 243 -27.33 14.03 6.98
CA ASN A 243 -27.08 14.93 5.87
C ASN A 243 -28.39 15.38 5.22
N ASP A 244 -28.32 16.26 4.21
CA ASP A 244 -29.52 16.82 3.55
C ASP A 244 -30.26 15.77 2.71
N ASP A 245 -29.59 14.74 2.22
CA ASP A 245 -30.20 13.71 1.37
C ASP A 245 -30.93 12.65 2.21
N SER A 246 -30.30 12.17 3.30
CA SER A 246 -30.85 11.13 4.18
C SER A 246 -31.66 11.68 5.36
N GLY A 247 -31.63 12.99 5.58
CA GLY A 247 -32.25 13.65 6.73
C GLY A 247 -31.32 13.69 7.95
N TRP A 248 -31.83 14.31 9.01
CA TRP A 248 -31.12 14.53 10.27
C TRP A 248 -31.88 13.89 11.42
N ASN A 249 -31.19 13.07 12.21
CA ASN A 249 -31.74 12.36 13.35
C ASN A 249 -31.10 12.87 14.64
N LEU A 250 -31.92 13.22 15.62
CA LEU A 250 -31.46 13.63 16.94
C LEU A 250 -30.93 12.41 17.70
N ILE A 251 -29.72 12.52 18.20
CA ILE A 251 -29.11 11.52 19.07
C ILE A 251 -29.66 11.74 20.50
N PRO A 252 -30.29 10.76 21.14
CA PRO A 252 -30.84 10.89 22.48
C PRO A 252 -29.76 11.23 23.50
N THR A 253 -30.10 12.07 24.49
CA THR A 253 -29.26 12.26 25.68
C THR A 253 -29.43 11.12 26.67
N PHE A 254 -28.44 10.91 27.54
CA PHE A 254 -28.49 9.85 28.56
C PHE A 254 -29.81 9.89 29.37
N GLY A 255 -30.51 8.76 29.46
CA GLY A 255 -31.77 8.63 30.20
C GLY A 255 -33.04 8.92 29.38
N GLN A 256 -32.95 9.24 28.09
CA GLN A 256 -34.10 9.51 27.22
C GLN A 256 -34.48 8.36 26.30
N SER A 257 -33.67 7.29 26.19
CA SER A 257 -34.02 6.09 25.42
C SER A 257 -34.43 4.96 26.34
N GLU A 258 -35.52 4.27 25.96
CA GLU A 258 -36.00 3.08 26.68
C GLU A 258 -35.23 1.81 26.29
N ASP A 259 -34.46 1.84 25.18
CA ASP A 259 -33.64 0.72 24.70
C ASP A 259 -32.13 1.02 24.88
N PRO A 260 -31.47 0.30 25.82
CA PRO A 260 -30.05 0.47 26.05
C PRO A 260 -29.17 0.11 24.83
N SER A 261 -29.65 -0.71 23.89
CA SER A 261 -28.92 -1.04 22.66
C SER A 261 -28.91 0.11 21.66
N ASP A 262 -29.99 0.88 21.57
CA ASP A 262 -30.08 2.09 20.75
C ASP A 262 -29.13 3.19 21.23
N ILE A 263 -28.91 3.29 22.54
CA ILE A 263 -28.06 4.33 23.13
C ILE A 263 -26.60 4.16 22.72
N ARG A 264 -26.11 2.95 22.66
CA ARG A 264 -24.70 2.69 22.30
C ARG A 264 -24.42 2.98 20.83
N PHE A 265 -25.34 2.66 19.95
CA PHE A 265 -25.14 2.77 18.52
C PHE A 265 -25.10 4.22 18.00
N TYR A 266 -25.84 5.15 18.65
CA TYR A 266 -26.00 6.53 18.17
C TYR A 266 -25.19 7.57 18.95
N ARG A 267 -24.65 7.24 20.10
CA ARG A 267 -23.95 8.24 20.95
C ARG A 267 -22.49 8.37 20.62
N GLN A 268 -21.91 7.37 20.02
CA GLN A 268 -20.51 7.32 19.67
C GLN A 268 -20.37 7.38 18.16
N THR A 269 -19.30 8.02 17.68
CA THR A 269 -18.92 7.96 16.28
C THR A 269 -18.52 6.52 15.95
N ASN A 270 -19.03 5.99 14.83
CA ASN A 270 -18.67 4.67 14.35
C ASN A 270 -17.70 4.78 13.18
N GLY A 271 -16.73 3.88 13.15
CA GLY A 271 -15.88 3.60 12.01
C GLY A 271 -16.36 2.34 11.29
N TYR A 272 -16.25 2.31 9.96
CA TYR A 272 -16.70 1.22 9.11
C TYR A 272 -15.58 0.73 8.21
N GLY A 273 -15.46 -0.59 8.05
CA GLY A 273 -14.52 -1.23 7.15
C GLY A 273 -15.18 -2.32 6.33
N SER A 274 -14.86 -2.40 5.03
CA SER A 274 -15.33 -3.47 4.16
C SER A 274 -14.74 -4.79 4.63
N ARG A 275 -15.62 -5.77 4.91
CA ARG A 275 -15.29 -7.04 5.49
C ARG A 275 -14.54 -7.93 4.51
N VAL A 276 -13.37 -8.45 4.92
CA VAL A 276 -12.54 -9.30 4.06
C VAL A 276 -13.07 -10.72 4.00
N SER A 277 -13.54 -11.29 5.13
CA SER A 277 -14.00 -12.69 5.17
C SER A 277 -15.20 -12.95 4.28
N ASP A 278 -16.05 -11.95 4.04
CA ASP A 278 -17.20 -12.02 3.13
C ASP A 278 -16.79 -12.20 1.67
N ARG A 279 -15.59 -11.72 1.30
CA ARG A 279 -15.04 -11.73 -0.05
C ARG A 279 -13.74 -12.53 -0.18
N ALA A 280 -13.43 -13.35 0.83
CA ALA A 280 -12.15 -14.03 0.90
C ALA A 280 -11.88 -14.96 -0.30
N GLU A 281 -12.88 -15.69 -0.77
CA GLU A 281 -12.75 -16.58 -1.93
C GLU A 281 -12.43 -15.80 -3.22
N GLU A 282 -13.12 -14.67 -3.46
CA GLU A 282 -12.89 -13.82 -4.63
C GLU A 282 -11.47 -13.22 -4.60
N ILE A 283 -11.03 -12.77 -3.42
CA ILE A 283 -9.68 -12.20 -3.25
C ILE A 283 -8.63 -13.30 -3.42
N GLN A 284 -8.80 -14.45 -2.81
CA GLN A 284 -7.86 -15.59 -2.91
C GLN A 284 -7.68 -16.05 -4.36
N ALA A 285 -8.77 -16.13 -5.12
CA ALA A 285 -8.69 -16.51 -6.53
C ALA A 285 -7.80 -15.58 -7.37
N LEU A 286 -7.62 -14.33 -6.94
CA LEU A 286 -6.73 -13.37 -7.62
C LEU A 286 -5.28 -13.50 -7.15
N ILE A 287 -5.05 -13.82 -5.86
CA ILE A 287 -3.71 -13.72 -5.26
C ILE A 287 -2.96 -15.06 -5.17
N ASP A 288 -3.66 -16.20 -5.18
CA ASP A 288 -3.03 -17.52 -5.02
C ASP A 288 -1.96 -17.85 -6.08
N PRO A 289 -2.15 -17.52 -7.38
CA PRO A 289 -1.11 -17.74 -8.38
C PRO A 289 0.19 -16.98 -8.09
N ALA A 290 0.09 -15.79 -7.49
CA ALA A 290 1.26 -14.99 -7.14
C ALA A 290 1.98 -15.52 -5.90
N ILE A 291 1.26 -16.14 -4.96
CA ILE A 291 1.83 -16.81 -3.79
C ILE A 291 2.63 -18.04 -4.26
N GLU A 292 2.04 -18.86 -5.12
CA GLU A 292 2.71 -20.00 -5.73
C GLU A 292 3.97 -19.57 -6.50
N TRP A 293 3.87 -18.49 -7.29
CA TRP A 293 5.00 -17.95 -8.04
C TRP A 293 6.17 -17.53 -7.13
N LYS A 294 5.91 -16.98 -5.97
CA LYS A 294 6.97 -16.60 -5.00
C LYS A 294 7.80 -17.82 -4.55
N ASP A 295 7.16 -18.96 -4.38
CA ASP A 295 7.79 -20.18 -3.89
C ASP A 295 8.60 -20.94 -4.95
N LEU A 296 8.47 -20.54 -6.23
CA LEU A 296 9.25 -21.11 -7.32
C LEU A 296 10.74 -20.73 -7.24
N SER A 297 11.60 -21.64 -7.61
CA SER A 297 13.02 -21.34 -7.84
C SER A 297 13.21 -20.36 -9.02
N PRO A 298 14.36 -19.67 -9.10
CA PRO A 298 14.65 -18.79 -10.24
C PRO A 298 14.53 -19.47 -11.60
N ALA A 299 14.94 -20.73 -11.71
CA ALA A 299 14.82 -21.50 -12.94
C ALA A 299 13.36 -21.79 -13.30
N GLU A 300 12.55 -22.22 -12.33
CA GLU A 300 11.11 -22.46 -12.56
C GLU A 300 10.37 -21.16 -12.96
N LYS A 301 10.76 -20.01 -12.40
CA LYS A 301 10.19 -18.69 -12.81
C LYS A 301 10.54 -18.36 -14.25
N PHE A 302 11.76 -18.64 -14.66
CA PHE A 302 12.19 -18.45 -16.04
C PHE A 302 11.45 -19.42 -17.00
N ASP A 303 11.34 -20.68 -16.63
CA ASP A 303 10.61 -21.68 -17.42
C ASP A 303 9.13 -21.31 -17.58
N ASN A 304 8.48 -20.88 -16.51
CA ASN A 304 7.08 -20.42 -16.55
C ASN A 304 6.91 -19.16 -17.41
N TRP A 305 7.89 -18.28 -17.45
CA TRP A 305 7.85 -17.10 -18.34
C TRP A 305 7.95 -17.53 -19.80
N LEU A 306 8.82 -18.46 -20.15
CA LEU A 306 8.89 -19.04 -21.51
C LEU A 306 7.59 -19.75 -21.90
N GLU A 307 7.04 -20.57 -21.00
CA GLU A 307 5.75 -21.24 -21.25
C GLU A 307 4.62 -20.24 -21.47
N GLY A 308 4.61 -19.13 -20.75
CA GLY A 308 3.65 -18.02 -20.93
C GLY A 308 3.74 -17.38 -22.30
N ALA A 309 4.92 -17.35 -22.93
CA ALA A 309 5.15 -16.93 -24.30
C ALA A 309 4.92 -18.07 -25.35
N GLY A 310 4.48 -19.24 -24.91
CA GLY A 310 4.26 -20.39 -25.79
C GLY A 310 5.53 -21.13 -26.22
N ILE A 311 6.66 -20.85 -25.57
CA ILE A 311 7.95 -21.48 -25.84
C ILE A 311 8.17 -22.63 -24.86
N SER A 312 8.49 -23.80 -25.36
CA SER A 312 8.80 -24.96 -24.56
C SER A 312 10.20 -25.50 -24.89
N LEU A 313 10.92 -25.94 -23.86
CA LEU A 313 12.25 -26.56 -23.98
C LEU A 313 13.31 -25.64 -24.60
N SER A 314 13.36 -24.38 -24.18
CA SER A 314 14.37 -23.41 -24.62
C SER A 314 15.25 -23.00 -23.44
N GLY A 315 16.55 -22.86 -23.67
CA GLY A 315 17.54 -22.50 -22.64
C GLY A 315 17.79 -20.99 -22.55
N PHE A 316 18.58 -20.57 -21.57
CA PHE A 316 18.93 -19.16 -21.35
C PHE A 316 19.60 -18.50 -22.55
N SER A 317 20.41 -19.22 -23.31
CA SER A 317 21.18 -18.71 -24.45
C SER A 317 20.51 -18.93 -25.78
N ASP A 318 19.32 -19.52 -25.81
CA ASP A 318 18.58 -19.71 -27.05
C ASP A 318 17.88 -18.41 -27.49
N ASP A 319 17.66 -18.28 -28.79
CA ASP A 319 17.01 -17.14 -29.45
C ASP A 319 15.93 -17.71 -30.39
N PRO A 320 14.71 -17.98 -29.88
CA PRO A 320 13.67 -18.69 -30.63
C PRO A 320 13.06 -17.89 -31.78
N ASP A 321 12.94 -16.57 -31.66
CA ASP A 321 12.33 -15.67 -32.65
C ASP A 321 13.37 -15.05 -33.60
N HIS A 322 14.67 -15.28 -33.32
CA HIS A 322 15.80 -14.87 -34.16
C HIS A 322 15.96 -13.36 -34.32
N ASP A 323 15.68 -12.61 -33.27
CA ASP A 323 15.88 -11.14 -33.23
C ASP A 323 17.31 -10.73 -32.83
N GLY A 324 18.11 -11.69 -32.37
CA GLY A 324 19.51 -11.52 -31.97
C GLY A 324 19.71 -11.36 -30.46
N PHE A 325 18.65 -11.46 -29.67
CA PHE A 325 18.72 -11.49 -28.21
C PHE A 325 18.40 -12.89 -27.70
N SER A 326 19.13 -13.32 -26.65
CA SER A 326 18.86 -14.59 -26.02
C SER A 326 17.68 -14.46 -25.04
N ASN A 327 17.01 -15.57 -24.76
CA ASN A 327 15.92 -15.64 -23.78
C ASN A 327 16.29 -14.98 -22.42
N LEU A 328 17.55 -15.10 -21.97
CA LEU A 328 17.99 -14.48 -20.71
C LEU A 328 18.08 -12.95 -20.83
N GLU A 329 18.54 -12.43 -21.97
CA GLU A 329 18.60 -11.00 -22.24
C GLU A 329 17.19 -10.40 -22.31
N GLU A 330 16.26 -11.10 -22.95
CA GLU A 330 14.87 -10.71 -23.01
C GLU A 330 14.15 -10.81 -21.67
N TYR A 331 14.44 -11.86 -20.89
CA TYR A 331 13.92 -11.99 -19.54
C TYR A 331 14.39 -10.85 -18.62
N LEU A 332 15.63 -10.36 -18.80
CA LEU A 332 16.15 -9.17 -18.13
C LEU A 332 15.45 -7.90 -18.62
N ALA A 333 15.35 -7.73 -19.94
CA ALA A 333 14.76 -6.55 -20.59
C ALA A 333 13.23 -6.51 -20.51
N GLY A 334 12.57 -7.63 -20.15
CA GLY A 334 11.11 -7.73 -20.11
C GLY A 334 10.45 -7.77 -21.48
N SER A 335 11.19 -8.12 -22.55
CA SER A 335 10.65 -8.32 -23.91
C SER A 335 9.95 -9.69 -24.05
N ASP A 336 9.28 -9.90 -25.16
CA ASP A 336 8.57 -11.15 -25.47
C ASP A 336 9.48 -12.07 -26.31
N PRO A 337 9.91 -13.24 -25.79
CA PRO A 337 10.87 -14.14 -26.48
C PRO A 337 10.28 -14.86 -27.71
N SER A 338 9.05 -14.58 -28.06
CA SER A 338 8.36 -15.12 -29.24
C SER A 338 8.07 -14.09 -30.31
N ASP A 339 8.41 -12.82 -30.10
CA ASP A 339 8.10 -11.71 -31.02
C ASP A 339 9.35 -10.91 -31.41
N ALA A 340 9.96 -11.29 -32.49
CA ALA A 340 11.16 -10.62 -33.06
C ALA A 340 10.98 -9.12 -33.33
N SER A 341 9.77 -8.56 -33.25
CA SER A 341 9.51 -7.13 -33.37
C SER A 341 9.50 -6.41 -32.02
N ALA A 342 9.41 -7.15 -30.92
CA ALA A 342 9.39 -6.64 -29.55
C ALA A 342 10.81 -6.51 -28.94
N GLY A 343 11.84 -7.00 -29.61
CA GLY A 343 13.19 -7.06 -29.13
C GLY A 343 13.80 -5.68 -28.89
N VAL A 344 13.85 -5.28 -27.61
CA VAL A 344 14.73 -4.21 -27.16
C VAL A 344 15.88 -4.88 -26.45
N GLY A 345 17.09 -4.77 -27.00
CA GLY A 345 18.27 -5.32 -26.35
C GLY A 345 18.46 -4.69 -24.97
N PRO A 346 18.95 -5.46 -24.00
CA PRO A 346 19.14 -4.98 -22.62
C PRO A 346 20.17 -3.86 -22.52
N MET A 347 20.98 -3.66 -23.56
CA MET A 347 22.02 -2.64 -23.58
C MET A 347 22.26 -2.08 -24.97
N THR A 348 22.37 -0.75 -25.07
CA THR A 348 22.96 -0.06 -26.23
C THR A 348 24.18 0.76 -25.82
N ILE A 349 25.12 0.94 -26.74
CA ILE A 349 26.35 1.70 -26.52
C ILE A 349 26.49 2.74 -27.63
N ASP A 350 26.69 4.01 -27.24
CA ASP A 350 27.01 5.10 -28.14
C ASP A 350 28.37 5.69 -27.80
N TYR A 351 29.17 5.95 -28.85
CA TYR A 351 30.46 6.64 -28.74
C TYR A 351 30.23 8.11 -29.05
N LEU A 352 30.48 8.96 -28.04
CA LEU A 352 30.23 10.40 -28.17
C LEU A 352 31.40 11.12 -28.81
N PRO A 353 31.20 12.32 -29.45
CA PRO A 353 32.23 13.06 -30.12
C PRO A 353 33.41 13.55 -29.24
N ASP A 354 33.18 13.65 -27.94
CA ASP A 354 34.23 13.99 -26.94
C ASP A 354 35.05 12.77 -26.50
N GLY A 355 34.76 11.60 -27.07
CA GLY A 355 35.42 10.33 -26.77
C GLY A 355 34.79 9.60 -25.58
N SER A 356 33.80 10.15 -24.91
CA SER A 356 33.09 9.45 -23.87
C SER A 356 32.13 8.35 -24.42
N HIS A 357 31.82 7.37 -23.59
CA HIS A 357 30.91 6.30 -23.93
C HIS A 357 29.60 6.48 -23.17
N SER A 358 28.47 6.37 -23.86
CA SER A 358 27.13 6.39 -23.31
C SER A 358 26.52 5.00 -23.39
N PHE A 359 25.91 4.56 -22.31
CA PHE A 359 25.20 3.26 -22.22
C PHE A 359 23.76 3.51 -21.84
N VAL A 360 22.87 2.81 -22.54
CA VAL A 360 21.47 2.75 -22.15
C VAL A 360 21.16 1.31 -21.79
N LEU A 361 20.76 1.09 -20.55
CA LEU A 361 20.34 -0.23 -20.02
C LEU A 361 18.83 -0.25 -19.91
N VAL A 362 18.18 -1.30 -20.44
CA VAL A 362 16.74 -1.55 -20.28
C VAL A 362 16.58 -2.81 -19.44
N GLU A 363 15.85 -2.68 -18.35
CA GLU A 363 15.72 -3.74 -17.35
C GLU A 363 14.26 -3.82 -16.86
N SER A 364 13.80 -5.04 -16.57
CA SER A 364 12.51 -5.24 -15.89
C SER A 364 12.50 -4.58 -14.51
N LEU A 365 11.38 -4.02 -14.10
CA LEU A 365 11.20 -3.52 -12.73
C LEU A 365 11.23 -4.63 -11.66
N ASP A 366 11.04 -5.89 -12.05
CA ASP A 366 10.99 -7.05 -11.16
C ASP A 366 12.31 -7.85 -11.09
N LEU A 367 13.45 -7.22 -11.23
CA LEU A 367 14.75 -7.92 -11.16
C LEU A 367 14.91 -8.74 -9.88
N GLU A 368 14.52 -8.16 -8.73
CA GLU A 368 14.59 -8.82 -7.43
C GLU A 368 13.70 -10.07 -7.36
N GLY A 369 12.44 -9.97 -7.78
CA GLY A 369 11.51 -11.09 -7.80
C GLY A 369 11.89 -12.19 -8.81
N ARG A 370 12.60 -11.83 -9.88
CA ARG A 370 13.16 -12.77 -10.86
C ARG A 370 14.53 -13.34 -10.45
N HIS A 371 15.10 -12.86 -9.35
CA HIS A 371 16.45 -13.16 -8.89
C HIS A 371 17.54 -12.85 -9.93
N LEU A 372 17.36 -11.77 -10.70
CA LEU A 372 18.31 -11.31 -11.69
C LEU A 372 19.15 -10.15 -11.17
N SER A 373 20.39 -10.13 -11.64
CA SER A 373 21.27 -8.96 -11.53
C SER A 373 22.02 -8.74 -12.83
N SER A 374 22.28 -7.50 -13.19
CA SER A 374 23.07 -7.10 -14.33
C SER A 374 24.27 -6.29 -13.89
N VAL A 375 25.42 -6.51 -14.54
CA VAL A 375 26.64 -5.75 -14.30
C VAL A 375 27.26 -5.40 -15.64
N LEU A 376 27.47 -4.09 -15.89
CA LEU A 376 28.25 -3.64 -17.02
C LEU A 376 29.73 -3.94 -16.76
N GLU A 377 30.34 -4.74 -17.61
CA GLU A 377 31.75 -5.11 -17.56
C GLU A 377 32.53 -4.51 -18.74
N SER A 378 33.82 -4.30 -18.53
CA SER A 378 34.74 -3.81 -19.55
C SER A 378 36.00 -4.67 -19.63
N SER A 379 36.59 -4.70 -20.82
CA SER A 379 37.84 -5.43 -21.10
C SER A 379 38.70 -4.67 -22.11
N ILE A 380 40.03 -4.87 -22.04
CA ILE A 380 40.99 -4.39 -23.04
C ILE A 380 41.41 -5.48 -24.03
N ASP A 381 41.18 -6.75 -23.70
CA ASP A 381 41.73 -7.91 -24.41
C ASP A 381 40.67 -8.97 -24.75
N LEU A 382 39.41 -8.81 -24.35
CA LEU A 382 38.32 -9.78 -24.47
C LEU A 382 38.43 -11.02 -23.56
N ASP A 383 39.58 -11.21 -22.90
CA ASP A 383 39.81 -12.37 -22.05
C ASP A 383 39.56 -12.03 -20.58
N ASN A 384 39.99 -10.84 -20.16
CA ASN A 384 39.90 -10.39 -18.77
C ASN A 384 38.80 -9.33 -18.63
N TRP A 385 37.69 -9.68 -17.97
CA TRP A 385 36.53 -8.85 -17.76
C TRP A 385 36.41 -8.42 -16.30
N ALA A 386 36.14 -7.13 -16.06
CA ALA A 386 35.90 -6.60 -14.73
C ALA A 386 34.71 -5.61 -14.78
N PRO A 387 34.01 -5.39 -13.64
CA PRO A 387 33.00 -4.33 -13.57
C PRO A 387 33.55 -3.02 -14.13
N ALA A 388 32.83 -2.39 -15.02
CA ALA A 388 33.25 -1.13 -15.63
C ALA A 388 33.31 -0.06 -14.53
N GLY A 389 34.53 0.47 -14.28
CA GLY A 389 34.75 1.57 -13.33
C GLY A 389 34.33 2.93 -13.91
N ASP A 390 34.23 3.93 -13.04
CA ASP A 390 34.01 5.34 -13.38
C ASP A 390 32.74 5.61 -14.20
N LEU A 391 31.70 4.80 -13.95
CA LEU A 391 30.38 5.02 -14.52
C LEU A 391 29.64 6.11 -13.73
N THR A 392 29.06 7.07 -14.45
CA THR A 392 28.17 8.07 -13.89
C THR A 392 26.78 7.85 -14.43
N GLU A 393 25.79 7.63 -13.56
CA GLU A 393 24.40 7.58 -13.97
C GLU A 393 23.90 9.01 -14.25
N ILE A 394 23.46 9.25 -15.48
CA ILE A 394 22.91 10.53 -15.92
C ILE A 394 21.43 10.60 -15.65
N SER A 395 20.71 9.51 -15.91
CA SER A 395 19.27 9.43 -15.72
C SER A 395 18.82 8.01 -15.47
N SER A 396 17.72 7.90 -14.75
CA SER A 396 16.95 6.67 -14.58
C SER A 396 15.47 7.00 -14.79
N VAL A 397 14.85 6.34 -15.77
CA VAL A 397 13.45 6.57 -16.14
C VAL A 397 12.71 5.26 -15.98
N ARG A 398 11.59 5.29 -15.24
CA ARG A 398 10.69 4.14 -15.09
C ARG A 398 9.52 4.32 -16.05
N ASP A 399 9.27 3.29 -16.84
CA ASP A 399 8.05 3.11 -17.62
C ASP A 399 7.13 2.17 -16.83
N ASN A 400 6.33 2.72 -15.93
CA ASN A 400 5.48 1.93 -15.05
C ASN A 400 4.46 1.09 -15.82
N PRO A 401 3.74 1.61 -16.84
CA PRO A 401 2.84 0.79 -17.65
C PRO A 401 3.50 -0.40 -18.33
N ALA A 402 4.73 -0.25 -18.81
CA ALA A 402 5.48 -1.31 -19.44
C ALA A 402 6.21 -2.25 -18.48
N GLY A 403 6.32 -1.87 -17.20
CA GLY A 403 7.08 -2.63 -16.21
C GLY A 403 8.60 -2.59 -16.41
N LEU A 404 9.11 -1.50 -16.99
CA LEU A 404 10.51 -1.35 -17.40
C LEU A 404 11.18 -0.17 -16.69
N GLN A 405 12.49 -0.28 -16.55
CA GLN A 405 13.38 0.81 -16.16
C GLN A 405 14.47 1.01 -17.22
N THR A 406 14.66 2.24 -17.66
CA THR A 406 15.76 2.63 -18.54
C THR A 406 16.76 3.46 -17.74
N ARG A 407 18.01 3.01 -17.69
CA ARG A 407 19.13 3.71 -17.03
C ARG A 407 20.11 4.20 -18.08
N SER A 408 20.46 5.48 -18.04
CA SER A 408 21.50 6.06 -18.89
C SER A 408 22.76 6.29 -18.08
N LEU A 409 23.85 5.67 -18.48
CA LEU A 409 25.14 5.77 -17.84
C LEU A 409 26.15 6.40 -18.81
N THR A 410 27.14 7.10 -18.29
CA THR A 410 28.26 7.59 -19.08
C THR A 410 29.59 7.25 -18.43
N ARG A 411 30.63 7.09 -19.25
CA ARG A 411 32.00 6.92 -18.83
C ARG A 411 32.91 7.87 -19.58
N THR A 412 33.75 8.59 -18.86
CA THR A 412 34.83 9.41 -19.45
C THR A 412 35.92 8.47 -19.94
N PRO A 413 36.46 8.66 -21.18
CA PRO A 413 37.51 7.81 -21.70
C PRO A 413 38.82 8.04 -20.94
N GLU A 414 39.55 6.96 -20.71
CA GLU A 414 40.94 6.98 -20.28
C GLU A 414 41.87 6.78 -21.48
N GLU A 415 43.09 7.34 -21.45
CA GLU A 415 44.02 7.32 -22.58
C GLU A 415 44.41 5.88 -23.02
N ASN A 416 44.26 4.88 -22.14
CA ASN A 416 44.43 3.44 -22.40
C ASN A 416 43.25 2.63 -21.81
N GLY A 417 42.05 3.18 -21.85
CA GLY A 417 40.84 2.57 -21.27
C GLY A 417 40.37 1.32 -22.04
N PRO A 418 39.40 0.62 -21.51
CA PRO A 418 38.82 -0.55 -22.13
C PRO A 418 38.20 -0.22 -23.47
N LEU A 419 38.34 -1.16 -24.42
CA LEU A 419 37.84 -1.06 -25.78
C LEU A 419 36.55 -1.86 -25.97
N PHE A 420 36.26 -2.76 -25.03
CA PHE A 420 35.13 -3.69 -25.14
C PHE A 420 34.26 -3.60 -23.89
N TYR A 421 32.95 -3.75 -24.09
CA TYR A 421 31.94 -3.75 -23.04
C TYR A 421 30.97 -4.90 -23.24
N ARG A 422 30.46 -5.44 -22.16
CA ARG A 422 29.36 -6.39 -22.14
C ARG A 422 28.46 -6.19 -20.93
N LEU A 423 27.22 -6.61 -21.05
CA LEU A 423 26.33 -6.76 -19.90
C LEU A 423 26.41 -8.20 -19.40
N ARG A 424 26.89 -8.41 -18.18
CA ARG A 424 26.87 -9.72 -17.55
C ARG A 424 25.56 -9.82 -16.75
N ILE A 425 24.72 -10.78 -17.15
CA ILE A 425 23.47 -11.11 -16.48
C ILE A 425 23.72 -12.32 -15.60
N THR A 426 23.28 -12.27 -14.35
CA THR A 426 23.43 -13.36 -13.40
C THR A 426 22.05 -13.67 -12.80
N MET A 427 21.68 -14.95 -12.82
CA MET A 427 20.54 -15.47 -12.08
C MET A 427 21.03 -15.99 -10.72
N GLY A 428 20.45 -15.48 -9.64
CA GLY A 428 20.78 -15.93 -8.29
C GLY A 428 20.34 -17.38 -8.05
N SER A 429 20.99 -18.05 -7.11
CA SER A 429 20.48 -19.32 -6.59
C SER A 429 19.36 -19.03 -5.59
N SER A 430 18.32 -19.87 -5.55
CA SER A 430 17.39 -19.91 -4.43
C SER A 430 18.16 -20.17 -3.14
N ASN A 431 17.99 -19.32 -2.13
CA ASN A 431 18.52 -19.55 -0.79
C ASN A 431 17.81 -20.71 -0.10
#